data_0c9154e9fd3a36ad120210964b900017
#
_entry.id   0c9154e9fd3a36ad120210964b900017
#
_cell.length_a   1.000
_cell.length_b   1.000
_cell.length_c   1.000
_cell.angle_alpha   90.00
_cell.angle_beta   90.00
_cell.angle_gamma   90.00
#
_symmetry.space_group_name_H-M   'P 1'
#
loop_
_entity.id
_entity.type
_entity.pdbx_description
1 polymer ?
#
loop_
_entity_poly.entity_id
_entity_poly.type
_entity_poly.pdbx_seq_one_letter_code
_entity_poly.pdbx_strand_id
1 'polypeptide(L)'
;MDQHYRGDIRVGRGFTAVRCVGNFIRKRRKQKTVTDIYVDGGTRGSRICLVDKSENKTIIKTRGGDLTNNELEYLAVLYALDYINNRHKKDNITIYSDSKLIVNQINGEWRITTDRLQPLYDKCMKRMTSKIKIKWIGRDSNLAGIILED
;
A
#
# COMPACT_ATOMS: atom_id res chain seq x y z
N MET A 1 28.31 -36.01 20.17
CA MET A 1 28.06 -35.13 20.69
C MET A 1 27.63 -34.88 20.82
N ASP A 2 27.90 -35.23 20.10
CA ASP A 2 27.55 -34.37 20.58
C ASP A 2 27.17 -34.52 20.83
N GLN A 3 27.51 -34.14 20.28
CA GLN A 3 27.45 -33.59 20.99
C GLN A 3 27.07 -33.49 21.31
N HIS A 4 27.44 -34.08 21.27
CA HIS A 4 27.25 -33.46 22.06
C HIS A 4 26.93 -33.71 22.30
N TYR A 5 27.25 -33.92 21.98
CA TYR A 5 27.04 -33.42 22.85
C TYR A 5 26.93 -33.72 23.17
N ARG A 6 26.80 -33.15 22.89
CA ARG A 6 26.88 -32.68 23.66
C ARG A 6 26.67 -32.45 24.16
N GLY A 7 27.34 -34.01 24.15
CA GLY A 7 27.46 -33.07 25.08
C GLY A 7 27.11 -33.10 25.49
N ASP A 8 27.16 -32.88 25.44
CA ASP A 8 27.01 -32.16 26.13
C ASP A 8 26.54 -32.48 26.53
N ILE A 9 26.74 -32.93 26.41
CA ILE A 9 26.60 -32.41 27.18
C ILE A 9 26.19 -32.62 27.72
N ARG A 10 26.26 -32.27 27.67
CA ARG A 10 26.25 -31.69 28.28
C ARG A 10 25.79 -31.49 28.79
N VAL A 11 26.23 -32.22 28.77
CA VAL A 11 25.90 -31.28 29.33
C VAL A 11 25.38 -30.98 29.70
N GLY A 12 25.77 -31.75 29.72
CA GLY A 12 25.75 -30.72 30.26
C GLY A 12 25.12 -30.54 30.38
N ARG A 13 24.94 -30.13 30.22
CA ARG A 13 24.51 -29.35 30.21
C ARG A 13 23.91 -28.84 29.97
N GLY A 14 24.23 -29.89 30.13
CA GLY A 14 23.83 -28.70 29.91
C GLY A 14 23.33 -28.64 29.49
N PHE A 15 23.06 -28.24 29.37
CA PHE A 15 22.59 -27.37 28.87
C PHE A 15 22.14 -27.53 28.27
N THR A 16 22.53 -27.34 28.04
CA THR A 16 22.07 -26.66 27.71
C THR A 16 21.50 -26.40 27.18
N ALA A 17 21.51 -26.67 26.96
CA ALA A 17 20.91 -25.92 26.63
C ALA A 17 20.36 -25.39 26.34
N VAL A 18 19.94 -25.41 26.43
CA VAL A 18 19.46 -24.59 26.24
C VAL A 18 19.36 -24.02 25.93
N ARG A 19 18.92 -23.81 25.91
CA ARG A 19 19.05 -23.05 25.62
C ARG A 19 18.90 -22.70 24.80
N CYS A 20 18.89 -22.61 24.43
CA CYS A 20 18.79 -22.19 23.64
C CYS A 20 18.12 -22.01 22.74
N VAL A 21 17.83 -21.88 22.57
CA VAL A 21 16.84 -22.03 21.85
C VAL A 21 16.32 -20.86 21.40
N GLY A 22 16.27 -20.07 22.10
CA GLY A 22 15.76 -18.91 21.74
C GLY A 22 16.37 -18.34 20.56
N ASN A 23 17.40 -18.75 20.23
CA ASN A 23 17.97 -18.05 19.29
C ASN A 23 17.69 -18.22 17.97
N PHE A 24 17.11 -19.10 17.75
CA PHE A 24 16.78 -19.35 16.52
C PHE A 24 15.84 -18.54 16.02
N ILE A 25 15.40 -17.88 16.74
CA ILE A 25 14.57 -17.01 16.43
C ILE A 25 15.12 -16.11 15.58
N ARG A 26 16.10 -16.30 15.29
CA ARG A 26 16.63 -15.72 14.45
C ARG A 26 16.00 -15.12 13.55
N LYS A 27 16.05 -14.21 13.38
CA LYS A 27 16.10 -13.59 12.23
C LYS A 27 15.26 -14.23 11.23
N ARG A 28 14.06 -14.38 11.52
CA ARG A 28 13.12 -14.46 10.52
C ARG A 28 13.33 -13.23 9.72
N ARG A 29 13.75 -13.38 8.52
CA ARG A 29 13.61 -12.38 7.55
C ARG A 29 12.19 -11.91 7.64
N LYS A 30 11.99 -10.66 7.98
CA LYS A 30 10.69 -10.06 7.89
C LYS A 30 10.25 -10.31 6.47
N GLN A 31 9.27 -11.16 6.31
CA GLN A 31 8.59 -11.31 5.05
C GLN A 31 8.13 -9.93 4.67
N LYS A 32 8.49 -9.51 3.47
CA LYS A 32 8.00 -8.27 2.95
C LYS A 32 6.49 -8.37 2.92
N THR A 33 5.86 -7.66 3.80
CA THR A 33 4.41 -7.61 3.79
C THR A 33 3.99 -6.84 2.58
N VAL A 34 3.14 -7.41 1.77
CA VAL A 34 2.50 -6.72 0.67
C VAL A 34 1.18 -6.18 1.20
N THR A 35 1.02 -4.88 1.12
CA THR A 35 -0.20 -4.22 1.56
C THR A 35 -0.99 -3.76 0.35
N ASP A 36 -2.27 -4.09 0.33
CA ASP A 36 -3.17 -3.67 -0.74
C ASP A 36 -3.99 -2.48 -0.27
N ILE A 37 -3.97 -1.42 -1.07
CA ILE A 37 -4.73 -0.21 -0.82
C ILE A 37 -5.60 0.07 -2.02
N TYR A 38 -6.89 0.28 -1.79
CA TYR A 38 -7.85 0.57 -2.83
C TYR A 38 -8.23 2.03 -2.77
N VAL A 39 -8.32 2.69 -3.91
CA VAL A 39 -8.68 4.11 -3.99
C VAL A 39 -9.75 4.35 -5.02
N ASP A 40 -10.57 5.35 -4.77
CA ASP A 40 -11.56 5.83 -5.72
C ASP A 40 -11.91 7.29 -5.43
N GLY A 41 -12.33 8.01 -6.45
CA GLY A 41 -12.80 9.38 -6.33
C GLY A 41 -14.03 9.57 -7.20
N GLY A 42 -15.01 10.28 -6.71
CA GLY A 42 -16.24 10.50 -7.45
C GLY A 42 -16.83 11.87 -7.24
N THR A 43 -17.44 12.41 -8.28
CA THR A 43 -18.08 13.72 -8.26
C THR A 43 -19.33 13.76 -7.39
N ARG A 44 -19.95 12.62 -7.16
CA ARG A 44 -21.13 12.55 -6.30
C ARG A 44 -20.70 12.88 -4.88
N GLY A 45 -20.96 14.08 -4.46
CA GLY A 45 -20.53 14.60 -3.17
C GLY A 45 -19.04 14.98 -3.13
N SER A 46 -18.34 15.00 -4.24
CA SER A 46 -16.92 15.33 -4.34
C SER A 46 -16.10 14.60 -3.28
N ARG A 47 -16.15 13.28 -3.31
CA ARG A 47 -15.51 12.47 -2.27
C ARG A 47 -14.39 11.64 -2.82
N ILE A 48 -13.43 11.35 -1.96
CA ILE A 48 -12.40 10.34 -2.23
C ILE A 48 -12.46 9.28 -1.14
N CYS A 49 -12.08 8.07 -1.48
CA CYS A 49 -12.09 6.94 -0.56
C CYS A 49 -10.78 6.17 -0.64
N LEU A 50 -10.29 5.74 0.50
CA LEU A 50 -9.14 4.86 0.62
C LEU A 50 -9.53 3.69 1.50
N VAL A 51 -9.20 2.48 1.08
CA VAL A 51 -9.37 1.28 1.89
C VAL A 51 -8.01 0.61 2.06
N ASP A 52 -7.55 0.52 3.30
CA ASP A 52 -6.32 -0.18 3.64
C ASP A 52 -6.67 -1.56 4.14
N LYS A 53 -6.39 -2.58 3.34
CA LYS A 53 -6.75 -3.94 3.68
C LYS A 53 -5.93 -4.47 4.84
N SER A 54 -4.68 -4.05 4.97
CA SER A 54 -3.81 -4.58 6.01
C SER A 54 -4.23 -4.14 7.41
N GLU A 55 -4.80 -2.94 7.51
CA GLU A 55 -5.27 -2.40 8.78
C GLU A 55 -6.80 -2.42 8.91
N ASN A 56 -7.49 -2.97 7.91
CA ASN A 56 -8.95 -3.01 7.87
C ASN A 56 -9.52 -1.61 8.13
N LYS A 57 -9.00 -0.62 7.40
CA LYS A 57 -9.34 0.78 7.62
C LYS A 57 -9.89 1.42 6.37
N THR A 58 -10.96 2.16 6.52
CA THR A 58 -11.59 2.92 5.43
C THR A 58 -11.58 4.40 5.79
N ILE A 59 -11.15 5.23 4.86
CA ILE A 59 -11.12 6.68 5.02
C ILE A 59 -11.87 7.31 3.87
N ILE A 60 -12.84 8.17 4.16
CA ILE A 60 -13.57 8.94 3.18
C ILE A 60 -13.34 10.42 3.48
N LYS A 61 -13.00 11.18 2.45
CA LYS A 61 -12.81 12.63 2.58
C LYS A 61 -13.68 13.34 1.55
N THR A 62 -14.32 14.39 1.98
CA THR A 62 -15.03 15.29 1.06
C THR A 62 -14.07 16.36 0.61
N ARG A 63 -14.05 16.62 -0.69
CA ARG A 63 -13.22 17.67 -1.28
C ARG A 63 -14.15 18.74 -1.78
N GLY A 64 -13.81 19.97 -1.53
CA GLY A 64 -14.59 21.09 -2.03
C GLY A 64 -14.20 21.48 -3.44
N GLY A 65 -14.96 22.37 -4.01
CA GLY A 65 -14.62 22.95 -5.30
C GLY A 65 -15.23 22.25 -6.49
N ASP A 66 -14.93 22.78 -7.66
CA ASP A 66 -15.48 22.30 -8.92
C ASP A 66 -14.47 21.33 -9.53
N LEU A 67 -14.42 20.12 -9.02
CA LEU A 67 -13.46 19.12 -9.45
C LEU A 67 -14.08 18.13 -10.41
N THR A 68 -13.35 17.77 -11.45
CA THR A 68 -13.77 16.72 -12.38
C THR A 68 -13.57 15.36 -11.75
N ASN A 69 -14.21 14.35 -12.34
CA ASN A 69 -14.04 12.98 -11.85
C ASN A 69 -12.57 12.54 -11.88
N ASN A 70 -11.86 12.86 -12.96
CA ASN A 70 -10.44 12.52 -13.08
C ASN A 70 -9.57 13.22 -12.04
N GLU A 71 -9.90 14.46 -11.70
CA GLU A 71 -9.19 15.17 -10.64
C GLU A 71 -9.41 14.50 -9.28
N LEU A 72 -10.65 14.08 -8.99
CA LEU A 72 -10.95 13.40 -7.74
C LEU A 72 -10.24 12.04 -7.66
N GLU A 73 -10.15 11.32 -8.77
CA GLU A 73 -9.41 10.07 -8.81
C GLU A 73 -7.91 10.27 -8.58
N TYR A 74 -7.32 11.32 -9.15
CA TYR A 74 -5.93 11.68 -8.85
C TYR A 74 -5.75 12.06 -7.38
N LEU A 75 -6.69 12.83 -6.83
CA LEU A 75 -6.64 13.22 -5.43
C LEU A 75 -6.73 12.01 -4.50
N ALA A 76 -7.50 11.01 -4.87
CA ALA A 76 -7.57 9.77 -4.10
C ALA A 76 -6.22 9.05 -4.09
N VAL A 77 -5.54 8.97 -5.24
CA VAL A 77 -4.20 8.39 -5.33
C VAL A 77 -3.19 9.23 -4.52
N LEU A 78 -3.26 10.55 -4.64
CA LEU A 78 -2.36 11.44 -3.91
C LEU A 78 -2.53 11.28 -2.39
N TYR A 79 -3.77 11.20 -1.93
CA TYR A 79 -4.07 10.97 -0.54
C TYR A 79 -3.50 9.63 -0.07
N ALA A 80 -3.65 8.60 -0.89
CA ALA A 80 -3.11 7.28 -0.58
C ALA A 80 -1.58 7.30 -0.49
N LEU A 81 -0.91 8.02 -1.38
CA LEU A 81 0.55 8.15 -1.34
C LEU A 81 1.03 8.83 -0.06
N ASP A 82 0.36 9.89 0.37
CA ASP A 82 0.68 10.54 1.64
C ASP A 82 0.41 9.61 2.83
N TYR A 83 -0.69 8.88 2.80
CA TYR A 83 -1.04 7.92 3.83
C TYR A 83 0.03 6.82 3.92
N ILE A 84 0.45 6.27 2.79
CA ILE A 84 1.45 5.22 2.73
C ILE A 84 2.80 5.72 3.27
N ASN A 85 3.21 6.89 2.85
CA ASN A 85 4.51 7.44 3.26
C ASN A 85 4.56 7.75 4.76
N ASN A 86 3.42 7.94 5.37
CA ASN A 86 3.34 8.15 6.81
C ASN A 86 3.22 6.86 7.62
N ARG A 87 2.55 5.85 7.06
CA ARG A 87 2.23 4.65 7.85
C ARG A 87 2.94 3.38 7.39
N HIS A 88 3.29 3.29 6.15
CA HIS A 88 3.79 2.05 5.53
C HIS A 88 5.14 2.23 4.82
N LYS A 89 6.00 3.05 5.38
CA LYS A 89 7.25 3.41 4.71
C LYS A 89 8.10 2.23 4.27
N LYS A 90 8.04 1.13 4.99
CA LYS A 90 8.91 -0.01 4.73
C LYS A 90 8.23 -1.15 3.99
N ASP A 91 6.95 -1.02 3.73
CA ASP A 91 6.17 -2.09 3.12
C ASP A 91 6.18 -2.00 1.61
N ASN A 92 5.96 -3.11 0.95
CA ASN A 92 5.67 -3.09 -0.48
C ASN A 92 4.16 -2.87 -0.63
N ILE A 93 3.79 -1.85 -1.38
CA ILE A 93 2.39 -1.43 -1.48
C ILE A 93 1.92 -1.58 -2.92
N THR A 94 0.72 -2.10 -3.10
CA THR A 94 0.01 -2.01 -4.36
C THR A 94 -1.23 -1.15 -4.16
N ILE A 95 -1.34 -0.09 -4.95
CA ILE A 95 -2.52 0.76 -4.98
C ILE A 95 -3.38 0.27 -6.13
N TYR A 96 -4.66 0.03 -5.87
CA TYR A 96 -5.62 -0.39 -6.89
C TYR A 96 -6.60 0.74 -7.18
N SER A 97 -6.77 1.05 -8.45
CA SER A 97 -7.74 2.02 -8.95
C SER A 97 -8.48 1.43 -10.14
N ASP A 98 -9.74 1.76 -10.30
CA ASP A 98 -10.51 1.35 -11.46
C ASP A 98 -10.46 2.37 -12.61
N SER A 99 -9.67 3.41 -12.46
CA SER A 99 -9.46 4.38 -13.52
C SER A 99 -8.27 3.98 -14.39
N LYS A 100 -8.55 3.50 -15.58
CA LYS A 100 -7.48 3.16 -16.53
C LYS A 100 -6.64 4.37 -16.89
N LEU A 101 -7.26 5.54 -16.98
CA LEU A 101 -6.56 6.77 -17.31
C LEU A 101 -5.46 7.06 -16.28
N ILE A 102 -5.83 7.08 -15.01
CA ILE A 102 -4.91 7.43 -13.94
C ILE A 102 -3.79 6.40 -13.83
N VAL A 103 -4.16 5.13 -13.84
CA VAL A 103 -3.19 4.03 -13.72
C VAL A 103 -2.17 4.08 -14.88
N ASN A 104 -2.65 4.25 -16.10
CA ASN A 104 -1.77 4.26 -17.27
C ASN A 104 -0.94 5.53 -17.34
N GLN A 105 -1.45 6.66 -16.89
CA GLN A 105 -0.66 7.89 -16.83
C GLN A 105 0.45 7.79 -15.78
N ILE A 106 0.15 7.31 -14.60
CA ILE A 106 1.15 7.17 -13.54
C ILE A 106 2.22 6.13 -13.92
N ASN A 107 1.82 5.07 -14.60
CA ASN A 107 2.76 4.05 -15.06
C ASN A 107 3.56 4.46 -16.32
N GLY A 108 3.28 5.66 -16.85
CA GLY A 108 4.00 6.17 -18.03
C GLY A 108 3.55 5.60 -19.36
N GLU A 109 2.42 4.88 -19.38
CA GLU A 109 1.91 4.28 -20.60
C GLU A 109 1.10 5.28 -21.42
N TRP A 110 0.43 6.19 -20.78
CA TRP A 110 -0.40 7.19 -21.43
C TRP A 110 0.08 8.60 -21.09
N ARG A 111 0.00 9.48 -22.09
CA ARG A 111 0.41 10.88 -21.94
C ARG A 111 -0.67 11.67 -21.24
N ILE A 112 -0.29 12.70 -20.51
CA ILE A 112 -1.22 13.65 -19.92
C ILE A 112 -1.50 14.72 -20.94
N THR A 113 -2.78 14.90 -21.28
CA THR A 113 -3.18 15.86 -22.30
C THR A 113 -4.00 17.02 -21.73
N THR A 114 -4.36 16.97 -20.46
CA THR A 114 -5.20 17.97 -19.82
C THR A 114 -4.39 18.74 -18.78
N ASP A 115 -4.31 20.06 -18.93
CA ASP A 115 -3.53 20.90 -18.03
C ASP A 115 -3.95 20.77 -16.56
N ARG A 116 -5.22 20.52 -16.31
CA ARG A 116 -5.74 20.38 -14.94
C ARG A 116 -5.17 19.15 -14.21
N LEU A 117 -4.80 18.11 -14.95
CA LEU A 117 -4.27 16.88 -14.35
C LEU A 117 -2.75 16.93 -14.13
N GLN A 118 -2.04 17.78 -14.87
CA GLN A 118 -0.59 17.82 -14.79
C GLN A 118 -0.06 18.10 -13.38
N PRO A 119 -0.57 19.09 -12.65
CA PRO A 119 -0.07 19.34 -11.29
C PRO A 119 -0.32 18.17 -10.34
N LEU A 120 -1.44 17.49 -10.51
CA LEU A 120 -1.78 16.32 -9.66
C LEU A 120 -0.87 15.15 -9.96
N TYR A 121 -0.62 14.92 -11.24
CA TYR A 121 0.32 13.91 -11.69
C TYR A 121 1.72 14.18 -11.09
N ASP A 122 2.19 15.41 -11.20
CA ASP A 122 3.51 15.80 -10.72
C ASP A 122 3.63 15.55 -9.21
N LYS A 123 2.59 15.88 -8.45
CA LYS A 123 2.57 15.64 -7.01
C LYS A 123 2.60 14.15 -6.69
N CYS A 124 1.87 13.33 -7.45
CA CYS A 124 1.89 11.89 -7.28
C CYS A 124 3.28 11.32 -7.55
N MET A 125 3.90 11.75 -8.65
CA MET A 125 5.21 11.23 -9.03
C MET A 125 6.30 11.58 -8.02
N LYS A 126 6.18 12.72 -7.34
CA LYS A 126 7.12 13.08 -6.28
C LYS A 126 7.02 12.17 -5.07
N ARG A 127 5.89 11.51 -4.88
CA ARG A 127 5.62 10.66 -3.73
C ARG A 127 5.75 9.17 -4.03
N MET A 128 5.81 8.80 -5.30
CA MET A 128 6.00 7.41 -5.70
C MET A 128 7.41 6.95 -5.32
N THR A 129 7.51 5.71 -4.85
CA THR A 129 8.80 5.10 -4.54
C THR A 129 8.88 3.75 -5.24
N SER A 130 10.06 3.13 -5.22
CA SER A 130 10.23 1.80 -5.83
C SER A 130 9.41 0.72 -5.15
N LYS A 131 8.90 0.98 -3.95
CA LYS A 131 8.09 0.01 -3.21
C LYS A 131 6.59 0.14 -3.48
N ILE A 132 6.18 1.18 -4.17
CA ILE A 132 4.78 1.46 -4.44
C ILE A 132 4.49 1.18 -5.90
N LYS A 133 3.47 0.36 -6.15
CA LYS A 133 2.98 0.08 -7.49
C LYS A 133 1.52 0.48 -7.57
N ILE A 134 1.10 0.93 -8.74
CA ILE A 134 -0.31 1.21 -8.99
C ILE A 134 -0.78 0.25 -10.08
N LYS A 135 -1.94 -0.36 -9.87
CA LYS A 135 -2.53 -1.32 -10.80
C LYS A 135 -4.00 -1.02 -11.02
N TRP A 136 -4.43 -1.31 -12.23
CA TRP A 136 -5.86 -1.21 -12.54
C TRP A 136 -6.59 -2.44 -12.01
N ILE A 137 -7.79 -2.23 -11.52
CA ILE A 137 -8.68 -3.29 -11.09
C ILE A 137 -10.07 -3.00 -11.62
N GLY A 138 -10.84 -4.02 -11.91
CA GLY A 138 -12.23 -3.84 -12.36
C GLY A 138 -13.08 -3.17 -11.30
N ARG A 139 -14.09 -2.41 -11.76
CA ARG A 139 -14.94 -1.62 -10.86
C ARG A 139 -15.60 -2.48 -9.79
N ASP A 140 -16.04 -3.66 -10.14
CA ASP A 140 -16.76 -4.56 -9.22
C ASP A 140 -15.84 -5.11 -8.12
N SER A 141 -14.53 -5.01 -8.30
CA SER A 141 -13.55 -5.50 -7.34
C SER A 141 -12.86 -4.38 -6.57
N ASN A 142 -13.15 -3.11 -6.91
CA ASN A 142 -12.55 -1.98 -6.21
C ASN A 142 -13.35 -1.65 -4.95
N LEU A 143 -12.80 -2.03 -3.81
CA LEU A 143 -13.47 -1.84 -2.52
C LEU A 143 -13.80 -0.38 -2.24
N ALA A 144 -12.93 0.54 -2.62
CA ALA A 144 -13.16 1.96 -2.42
C ALA A 144 -14.31 2.47 -3.28
N GLY A 145 -14.39 2.00 -4.53
CA GLY A 145 -15.47 2.35 -5.44
C GLY A 145 -16.82 1.84 -4.95
N ILE A 146 -16.86 0.62 -4.46
CA ILE A 146 -18.09 0.02 -3.91
C ILE A 146 -18.59 0.87 -2.74
N ILE A 147 -17.70 1.33 -1.86
CA ILE A 147 -18.06 2.15 -0.73
C ILE A 147 -18.59 3.52 -1.17
N LEU A 148 -17.98 4.13 -2.18
CA LEU A 148 -18.43 5.44 -2.63
C LEU A 148 -19.77 5.40 -3.36
N GLU A 149 -20.14 4.25 -3.94
CA GLU A 149 -21.42 4.11 -4.61
C GLU A 149 -22.58 3.98 -3.61
N ASP A 150 -22.30 3.58 -2.42
CA ASP A 150 -23.32 3.53 -1.37
C ASP A 150 -23.59 4.93 -0.83
#